data_1cb1200138df9f6f95e4d4d3caac19ad
#
_entry.id   1cb1200138df9f6f95e4d4d3caac19ad
#
_cell.length_a   1.000
_cell.length_b   1.000
_cell.length_c   1.000
_cell.angle_alpha   90.00
_cell.angle_beta   90.00
_cell.angle_gamma   90.00
#
_symmetry.space_group_name_H-M   'P 1'
#
loop_
_entity.id
_entity.type
_entity.pdbx_description
1 polymer ?
#
loop_
_entity_poly.entity_id
_entity_poly.type
_entity_poly.pdbx_seq_one_letter_code
_entity_poly.pdbx_strand_id
1 'polypeptide(L)'
;TKHWDKVPVGYWSPPLEAEEFAAMAEEGAKQGYKTHKLKARPWNIVETVELMTKAAGPDYGIIVDPNFTFGDLHTSLKLARQLVKYNIQAFDDPFQYLPGWHQYRDFRRQTPIPLVPHLYDSKAIMSAIRAEAADMFNTGGSVETTLINAGMAEAAGMPVWLQVVGLGLGVSGAYGTHVHAVVRNATIPSDVLHFTRENDLIGGALLPRDGFVEVPEAPGLGVELDME
;
A
#
# COMPACT_ATOMS: atom_id res chain seq x y z
N THR A 1 5.94 22.80 -0.12
CA THR A 1 7.29 22.39 0.31
C THR A 1 7.47 20.92 0.02
N LYS A 2 8.58 20.52 -0.61
CA LYS A 2 8.99 19.13 -0.80
C LYS A 2 9.42 18.56 0.56
N HIS A 3 8.90 17.40 0.93
CA HIS A 3 9.24 16.69 2.17
C HIS A 3 10.11 15.45 1.92
N TRP A 4 10.02 14.88 0.71
CA TRP A 4 10.72 13.66 0.31
C TRP A 4 11.58 13.91 -0.93
N ASP A 5 12.87 13.57 -0.89
CA ASP A 5 13.74 13.55 -2.08
C ASP A 5 13.60 12.25 -2.87
N LYS A 6 13.20 11.20 -2.18
CA LYS A 6 12.79 9.91 -2.72
C LYS A 6 11.58 9.39 -1.98
N VAL A 7 10.67 8.74 -2.69
CA VAL A 7 9.41 8.24 -2.13
C VAL A 7 9.49 6.73 -1.91
N PRO A 8 9.00 6.22 -0.76
CA PRO A 8 9.03 4.79 -0.47
C PRO A 8 8.03 4.05 -1.36
N VAL A 9 8.44 2.89 -1.87
CA VAL A 9 7.61 2.02 -2.69
C VAL A 9 7.72 0.57 -2.24
N GLY A 10 6.62 -0.17 -2.37
CA GLY A 10 6.48 -1.57 -2.01
C GLY A 10 6.31 -2.47 -3.23
N TYR A 11 6.80 -3.70 -3.13
CA TYR A 11 6.53 -4.72 -4.12
C TYR A 11 5.06 -5.10 -4.10
N TRP A 12 4.51 -5.58 -5.22
CA TRP A 12 3.11 -5.94 -5.32
C TRP A 12 2.91 -7.28 -6.04
N SER A 13 1.89 -8.05 -5.63
CA SER A 13 1.49 -9.29 -6.30
C SER A 13 -0.01 -9.37 -6.52
N PRO A 14 -0.46 -9.85 -7.70
CA PRO A 14 -1.84 -10.25 -7.94
C PRO A 14 -2.20 -11.49 -7.10
N PRO A 15 -3.46 -11.98 -7.14
CA PRO A 15 -3.80 -13.25 -6.53
C PRO A 15 -3.03 -14.40 -7.21
N LEU A 16 -2.27 -15.16 -6.40
CA LEU A 16 -1.38 -16.25 -6.83
C LEU A 16 -1.53 -17.43 -5.88
N GLU A 17 -0.89 -18.56 -6.20
CA GLU A 17 -0.68 -19.65 -5.27
C GLU A 17 0.44 -19.33 -4.28
N ALA A 18 0.49 -20.01 -3.15
CA ALA A 18 1.37 -19.66 -2.03
C ALA A 18 2.87 -19.72 -2.40
N GLU A 19 3.27 -20.68 -3.20
CA GLU A 19 4.65 -20.82 -3.68
C GLU A 19 5.06 -19.71 -4.66
N GLU A 20 4.12 -19.26 -5.49
CA GLU A 20 4.36 -18.14 -6.41
C GLU A 20 4.53 -16.82 -5.64
N PHE A 21 3.72 -16.59 -4.60
CA PHE A 21 3.92 -15.46 -3.68
C PHE A 21 5.28 -15.50 -3.00
N ALA A 22 5.73 -16.67 -2.58
CA ALA A 22 7.05 -16.83 -1.96
C ALA A 22 8.19 -16.49 -2.94
N ALA A 23 8.09 -16.95 -4.18
CA ALA A 23 9.07 -16.60 -5.22
C ALA A 23 9.10 -15.10 -5.50
N MET A 24 7.94 -14.45 -5.59
CA MET A 24 7.86 -12.99 -5.77
C MET A 24 8.38 -12.22 -4.55
N ALA A 25 8.16 -12.72 -3.34
CA ALA A 25 8.70 -12.10 -2.13
C ALA A 25 10.24 -12.19 -2.07
N GLU A 26 10.80 -13.33 -2.45
CA GLU A 26 12.26 -13.52 -2.56
C GLU A 26 12.85 -12.55 -3.60
N GLU A 27 12.22 -12.43 -4.76
CA GLU A 27 12.65 -11.50 -5.82
C GLU A 27 12.54 -10.04 -5.36
N GLY A 28 11.42 -9.64 -4.75
CA GLY A 28 11.25 -8.31 -4.19
C GLY A 28 12.31 -7.97 -3.12
N ALA A 29 12.63 -8.92 -2.24
CA ALA A 29 13.68 -8.75 -1.23
C ALA A 29 15.07 -8.59 -1.87
N LYS A 30 15.40 -9.37 -2.92
CA LYS A 30 16.65 -9.25 -3.69
C LYS A 30 16.77 -7.89 -4.38
N GLN A 31 15.66 -7.31 -4.85
CA GLN A 31 15.59 -5.98 -5.43
C GLN A 31 15.61 -4.84 -4.39
N GLY A 32 15.72 -5.16 -3.10
CA GLY A 32 15.84 -4.19 -2.01
C GLY A 32 14.51 -3.67 -1.45
N TYR A 33 13.36 -4.17 -1.91
CA TYR A 33 12.07 -3.83 -1.31
C TYR A 33 12.00 -4.33 0.13
N LYS A 34 11.36 -3.53 0.99
CA LYS A 34 11.16 -3.86 2.41
C LYS A 34 9.72 -4.21 2.74
N THR A 35 8.81 -3.95 1.82
CA THR A 35 7.37 -4.17 1.97
C THR A 35 6.81 -4.79 0.70
N HIS A 36 5.90 -5.75 0.88
CA HIS A 36 5.19 -6.41 -0.19
C HIS A 36 3.68 -6.41 0.08
N LYS A 37 2.92 -5.80 -0.80
CA LYS A 37 1.47 -5.90 -0.81
C LYS A 37 1.03 -7.06 -1.68
N LEU A 38 0.18 -7.92 -1.14
CA LEU A 38 -0.36 -9.06 -1.87
C LEU A 38 -1.89 -9.04 -1.89
N LYS A 39 -2.47 -9.49 -3.00
CA LYS A 39 -3.91 -9.71 -3.12
C LYS A 39 -4.29 -11.05 -2.48
N ALA A 40 -4.76 -10.98 -1.22
CA ALA A 40 -4.98 -12.12 -0.35
C ALA A 40 -6.30 -12.87 -0.62
N ARG A 41 -6.33 -14.15 -0.22
CA ARG A 41 -7.54 -14.96 -0.17
C ARG A 41 -7.61 -15.72 1.16
N PRO A 42 -8.80 -15.90 1.76
CA PRO A 42 -8.93 -16.44 3.11
C PRO A 42 -8.51 -17.91 3.26
N TRP A 43 -8.49 -18.67 2.18
CA TRP A 43 -8.19 -20.11 2.20
C TRP A 43 -6.70 -20.45 2.17
N ASN A 44 -5.83 -19.56 1.68
CA ASN A 44 -4.39 -19.82 1.56
C ASN A 44 -3.50 -18.79 2.24
N ILE A 45 -4.03 -17.70 2.78
CA ILE A 45 -3.23 -16.55 3.27
C ILE A 45 -2.23 -16.94 4.36
N VAL A 46 -2.56 -17.88 5.24
CA VAL A 46 -1.65 -18.27 6.33
C VAL A 46 -0.43 -18.98 5.77
N GLU A 47 -0.63 -19.94 4.87
CA GLU A 47 0.45 -20.65 4.16
C GLU A 47 1.26 -19.68 3.30
N THR A 48 0.57 -18.80 2.56
CA THR A 48 1.21 -17.75 1.75
C THR A 48 2.17 -16.91 2.57
N VAL A 49 1.73 -16.34 3.69
CA VAL A 49 2.56 -15.49 4.55
C VAL A 49 3.73 -16.28 5.16
N GLU A 50 3.50 -17.52 5.56
CA GLU A 50 4.56 -18.39 6.07
C GLU A 50 5.66 -18.62 5.03
N LEU A 51 5.29 -18.98 3.79
CA LEU A 51 6.23 -19.22 2.71
C LEU A 51 6.94 -17.92 2.27
N MET A 52 6.24 -16.80 2.17
CA MET A 52 6.84 -15.50 1.88
C MET A 52 7.87 -15.10 2.95
N THR A 53 7.53 -15.26 4.23
CA THR A 53 8.44 -14.94 5.35
C THR A 53 9.69 -15.84 5.32
N LYS A 54 9.51 -17.12 4.99
CA LYS A 54 10.63 -18.06 4.85
C LYS A 54 11.55 -17.69 3.68
N ALA A 55 10.99 -17.23 2.57
CA ALA A 55 11.73 -16.88 1.35
C ALA A 55 12.44 -15.53 1.44
N ALA A 56 11.77 -14.48 1.96
CA ALA A 56 12.28 -13.12 1.99
C ALA A 56 12.90 -12.69 3.34
N GLY A 57 12.71 -13.51 4.39
CA GLY A 57 13.20 -13.23 5.75
C GLY A 57 12.13 -12.63 6.68
N PRO A 58 12.36 -12.73 8.02
CA PRO A 58 11.36 -12.34 9.03
C PRO A 58 11.10 -10.82 9.09
N ASP A 59 12.04 -10.00 8.63
CA ASP A 59 11.91 -8.53 8.63
C ASP A 59 11.18 -8.00 7.39
N TYR A 60 10.89 -8.86 6.41
CA TYR A 60 10.17 -8.48 5.21
C TYR A 60 8.71 -8.17 5.52
N GLY A 61 8.30 -6.92 5.36
CA GLY A 61 6.97 -6.43 5.71
C GLY A 61 5.90 -6.89 4.71
N ILE A 62 4.77 -7.37 5.22
CA ILE A 62 3.68 -7.87 4.38
C ILE A 62 2.41 -7.05 4.63
N ILE A 63 1.85 -6.47 3.58
CA ILE A 63 0.52 -5.85 3.58
C ILE A 63 -0.45 -6.82 2.93
N VAL A 64 -1.44 -7.25 3.69
CA VAL A 64 -2.45 -8.23 3.26
C VAL A 64 -3.67 -7.47 2.76
N ASP A 65 -3.96 -7.58 1.46
CA ASP A 65 -5.11 -6.93 0.82
C ASP A 65 -6.12 -7.97 0.30
N PRO A 66 -7.13 -8.32 1.10
CA PRO A 66 -8.17 -9.25 0.68
C PRO A 66 -9.19 -8.66 -0.28
N ASN A 67 -9.24 -7.34 -0.47
CA ASN A 67 -10.34 -6.69 -1.20
C ASN A 67 -11.71 -7.20 -0.74
N PHE A 68 -11.96 -7.14 0.57
CA PHE A 68 -13.18 -7.59 1.26
C PHE A 68 -13.44 -9.11 1.28
N THR A 69 -12.58 -9.95 0.66
CA THR A 69 -12.81 -11.41 0.52
C THR A 69 -12.66 -12.19 1.83
N PHE A 70 -12.17 -11.58 2.92
CA PHE A 70 -12.26 -12.21 4.24
C PHE A 70 -13.69 -12.23 4.78
N GLY A 71 -14.58 -11.45 4.17
CA GLY A 71 -16.03 -11.51 4.29
C GLY A 71 -16.59 -10.84 5.53
N ASP A 72 -16.08 -11.15 6.72
CA ASP A 72 -16.60 -10.62 7.98
C ASP A 72 -15.53 -10.42 9.07
N LEU A 73 -15.92 -9.75 10.15
CA LEU A 73 -15.09 -9.50 11.32
C LEU A 73 -14.53 -10.79 11.94
N HIS A 74 -15.38 -11.83 12.08
CA HIS A 74 -14.99 -13.07 12.75
C HIS A 74 -13.88 -13.80 11.99
N THR A 75 -14.06 -13.98 10.67
CA THR A 75 -13.06 -14.59 9.78
C THR A 75 -11.78 -13.79 9.79
N SER A 76 -11.86 -12.46 9.69
CA SER A 76 -10.69 -11.58 9.71
C SER A 76 -9.92 -11.65 11.03
N LEU A 77 -10.59 -11.71 12.18
CA LEU A 77 -9.96 -11.89 13.49
C LEU A 77 -9.31 -13.27 13.63
N LYS A 78 -9.96 -14.34 13.12
CA LYS A 78 -9.38 -15.68 13.10
C LYS A 78 -8.07 -15.72 12.31
N LEU A 79 -8.04 -15.09 11.13
CA LEU A 79 -6.83 -15.00 10.30
C LEU A 79 -5.77 -14.11 10.95
N ALA A 80 -6.16 -12.95 11.51
CA ALA A 80 -5.25 -12.06 12.21
C ALA A 80 -4.50 -12.75 13.36
N ARG A 81 -5.19 -13.58 14.14
CA ARG A 81 -4.56 -14.36 15.24
C ARG A 81 -3.50 -15.35 14.76
N GLN A 82 -3.65 -15.89 13.56
CA GLN A 82 -2.67 -16.81 12.97
C GLN A 82 -1.48 -16.05 12.36
N LEU A 83 -1.72 -14.83 11.87
CA LEU A 83 -0.77 -14.00 11.15
C LEU A 83 0.05 -13.07 12.04
N VAL A 84 -0.41 -12.77 13.25
CA VAL A 84 0.23 -11.79 14.16
C VAL A 84 1.68 -12.11 14.53
N LYS A 85 2.12 -13.35 14.36
CA LYS A 85 3.51 -13.80 14.61
C LYS A 85 4.49 -13.44 13.48
N TYR A 86 3.97 -12.98 12.34
CA TYR A 86 4.76 -12.53 11.19
C TYR A 86 4.80 -11.00 11.11
N ASN A 87 5.65 -10.43 10.28
CA ASN A 87 5.76 -8.99 10.08
C ASN A 87 4.61 -8.46 9.20
N ILE A 88 3.36 -8.57 9.69
CA ILE A 88 2.18 -8.02 9.01
C ILE A 88 2.08 -6.54 9.32
N GLN A 89 2.29 -5.71 8.31
CA GLN A 89 2.25 -4.26 8.46
C GLN A 89 0.83 -3.70 8.44
N ALA A 90 -0.09 -4.35 7.71
CA ALA A 90 -1.50 -3.96 7.70
C ALA A 90 -2.41 -5.00 7.04
N PHE A 91 -3.70 -4.92 7.38
CA PHE A 91 -4.81 -5.46 6.59
C PHE A 91 -5.49 -4.30 5.85
N ASP A 92 -5.50 -4.37 4.51
CA ASP A 92 -6.14 -3.41 3.61
C ASP A 92 -7.50 -3.96 3.16
N ASP A 93 -8.60 -3.30 3.57
CA ASP A 93 -9.97 -3.70 3.25
C ASP A 93 -10.29 -5.19 3.51
N PRO A 94 -10.16 -5.71 4.74
CA PRO A 94 -10.38 -7.14 5.00
C PRO A 94 -11.84 -7.57 4.80
N PHE A 95 -12.81 -6.72 5.14
CA PHE A 95 -14.25 -6.96 4.98
C PHE A 95 -14.99 -5.62 4.81
N GLN A 96 -16.27 -5.69 4.43
CA GLN A 96 -17.07 -4.48 4.18
C GLN A 96 -17.31 -3.68 5.46
N TYR A 97 -17.13 -2.36 5.41
CA TYR A 97 -17.39 -1.43 6.51
C TYR A 97 -18.85 -0.94 6.55
N LEU A 98 -19.64 -1.22 5.51
CA LEU A 98 -21.07 -0.84 5.47
C LEU A 98 -21.92 -1.81 6.31
N PRO A 99 -22.96 -1.33 7.00
CA PRO A 99 -23.50 0.04 6.95
C PRO A 99 -22.82 1.04 7.89
N GLY A 100 -21.68 0.73 8.49
CA GLY A 100 -20.96 1.64 9.36
C GLY A 100 -19.64 1.08 9.87
N TRP A 101 -18.88 1.91 10.58
CA TRP A 101 -17.49 1.64 10.97
C TRP A 101 -17.32 0.78 12.23
N HIS A 102 -18.39 0.34 12.89
CA HIS A 102 -18.31 -0.35 14.18
C HIS A 102 -17.49 -1.64 14.13
N GLN A 103 -17.61 -2.44 13.06
CA GLN A 103 -16.83 -3.67 12.92
C GLN A 103 -15.34 -3.41 12.69
N TYR A 104 -14.97 -2.34 11.96
CA TYR A 104 -13.59 -1.91 11.78
C TYR A 104 -12.97 -1.48 13.11
N ARG A 105 -13.70 -0.66 13.89
CA ARG A 105 -13.29 -0.30 15.26
C ARG A 105 -13.14 -1.54 16.15
N ASP A 106 -14.07 -2.49 16.08
CA ASP A 106 -14.04 -3.71 16.89
C ASP A 106 -12.89 -4.64 16.49
N PHE A 107 -12.52 -4.69 15.19
CA PHE A 107 -11.31 -5.37 14.71
C PHE A 107 -10.06 -4.76 15.34
N ARG A 108 -9.87 -3.44 15.24
CA ARG A 108 -8.71 -2.73 15.78
C ARG A 108 -8.53 -2.95 17.29
N ARG A 109 -9.62 -3.07 18.04
CA ARG A 109 -9.57 -3.31 19.49
C ARG A 109 -9.19 -4.75 19.87
N GLN A 110 -9.27 -5.69 18.94
CA GLN A 110 -9.07 -7.12 19.21
C GLN A 110 -7.79 -7.70 18.57
N THR A 111 -7.07 -6.93 17.77
CA THR A 111 -5.82 -7.36 17.14
C THR A 111 -4.81 -6.21 17.08
N PRO A 112 -3.50 -6.50 17.22
CA PRO A 112 -2.46 -5.50 17.01
C PRO A 112 -2.14 -5.26 15.52
N ILE A 113 -2.71 -6.03 14.57
CA ILE A 113 -2.49 -5.82 13.14
C ILE A 113 -3.18 -4.52 12.72
N PRO A 114 -2.45 -3.54 12.17
CA PRO A 114 -3.02 -2.29 11.71
C PRO A 114 -4.07 -2.48 10.63
N LEU A 115 -5.11 -1.65 10.65
CA LEU A 115 -6.22 -1.67 9.72
C LEU A 115 -6.19 -0.46 8.80
N VAL A 116 -6.28 -0.70 7.49
CA VAL A 116 -6.24 0.31 6.44
C VAL A 116 -7.50 0.23 5.59
N PRO A 117 -8.46 1.14 5.72
CA PRO A 117 -9.50 1.29 4.71
C PRO A 117 -8.96 2.05 3.49
N HIS A 118 -9.32 1.57 2.30
CA HIS A 118 -8.99 2.20 1.03
C HIS A 118 -10.08 3.19 0.63
N LEU A 119 -9.84 4.48 0.84
CA LEU A 119 -10.83 5.53 0.72
C LEU A 119 -10.33 6.74 -0.08
N TYR A 120 -11.13 7.18 -1.05
CA TYR A 120 -10.90 8.42 -1.78
C TYR A 120 -11.84 9.56 -1.34
N ASP A 121 -13.02 9.24 -0.81
CA ASP A 121 -13.99 10.21 -0.33
C ASP A 121 -13.56 10.81 1.02
N SER A 122 -13.35 12.13 1.05
CA SER A 122 -12.95 12.86 2.24
C SER A 122 -13.96 12.75 3.39
N LYS A 123 -15.26 12.64 3.08
CA LYS A 123 -16.31 12.46 4.12
C LYS A 123 -16.22 11.06 4.74
N ALA A 124 -15.91 10.04 3.94
CA ALA A 124 -15.70 8.68 4.43
C ALA A 124 -14.46 8.61 5.34
N ILE A 125 -13.35 9.24 4.96
CA ILE A 125 -12.13 9.36 5.79
C ILE A 125 -12.45 10.04 7.12
N MET A 126 -13.11 11.20 7.09
CA MET A 126 -13.49 11.90 8.32
C MET A 126 -14.42 11.05 9.20
N SER A 127 -15.34 10.30 8.58
CA SER A 127 -16.24 9.39 9.30
C SER A 127 -15.48 8.23 9.95
N ALA A 128 -14.50 7.65 9.25
CA ALA A 128 -13.65 6.57 9.78
C ALA A 128 -12.78 7.07 10.94
N ILE A 129 -12.20 8.28 10.84
CA ILE A 129 -11.42 8.92 11.91
C ILE A 129 -12.29 9.08 13.16
N ARG A 130 -13.48 9.67 13.03
CA ARG A 130 -14.42 9.88 14.17
C ARG A 130 -14.88 8.58 14.81
N ALA A 131 -14.96 7.51 14.03
CA ALA A 131 -15.35 6.19 14.52
C ALA A 131 -14.18 5.39 15.10
N GLU A 132 -12.95 5.91 15.09
CA GLU A 132 -11.72 5.20 15.48
C GLU A 132 -11.53 3.89 14.69
N ALA A 133 -11.88 3.91 13.40
CA ALA A 133 -12.01 2.72 12.56
C ALA A 133 -10.77 2.42 11.69
N ALA A 134 -9.72 3.21 11.77
CA ALA A 134 -8.51 3.05 10.96
C ALA A 134 -7.26 3.34 11.79
N ASP A 135 -6.14 2.74 11.38
CA ASP A 135 -4.79 3.08 11.88
C ASP A 135 -4.03 3.94 10.88
N MET A 136 -4.38 3.82 9.61
CA MET A 136 -3.86 4.58 8.48
C MET A 136 -4.88 4.55 7.34
N PHE A 137 -4.65 5.29 6.26
CA PHE A 137 -5.52 5.28 5.08
C PHE A 137 -4.73 4.97 3.82
N ASN A 138 -5.28 4.09 2.98
CA ASN A 138 -4.92 4.00 1.58
C ASN A 138 -5.81 5.00 0.82
N THR A 139 -5.20 6.01 0.18
CA THR A 139 -5.93 7.10 -0.49
C THR A 139 -5.20 7.59 -1.73
N GLY A 140 -5.85 8.44 -2.50
CA GLY A 140 -5.32 8.99 -3.75
C GLY A 140 -6.34 9.86 -4.46
N GLY A 141 -6.32 9.86 -5.79
CA GLY A 141 -7.21 10.64 -6.64
C GLY A 141 -6.52 11.88 -7.22
N SER A 142 -7.27 12.99 -7.36
CA SER A 142 -6.66 14.27 -7.77
C SER A 142 -5.68 14.79 -6.71
N VAL A 143 -4.78 15.70 -7.09
CA VAL A 143 -3.89 16.39 -6.12
C VAL A 143 -4.70 16.98 -4.98
N GLU A 144 -5.76 17.71 -5.31
CA GLU A 144 -6.62 18.37 -4.33
C GLU A 144 -7.19 17.36 -3.32
N THR A 145 -7.83 16.29 -3.82
CA THR A 145 -8.41 15.24 -2.97
C THR A 145 -7.33 14.58 -2.12
N THR A 146 -6.18 14.25 -2.70
CA THR A 146 -5.07 13.61 -2.02
C THR A 146 -4.55 14.49 -0.87
N LEU A 147 -4.34 15.80 -1.12
CA LEU A 147 -3.85 16.72 -0.10
C LEU A 147 -4.86 16.95 1.03
N ILE A 148 -6.16 17.04 0.71
CA ILE A 148 -7.23 17.15 1.72
C ILE A 148 -7.24 15.90 2.60
N ASN A 149 -7.26 14.72 1.99
CA ASN A 149 -7.32 13.44 2.71
C ASN A 149 -6.08 13.22 3.58
N ALA A 150 -4.90 13.46 3.03
CA ALA A 150 -3.65 13.36 3.77
C ALA A 150 -3.58 14.36 4.94
N GLY A 151 -4.03 15.61 4.74
CA GLY A 151 -4.09 16.61 5.78
C GLY A 151 -5.04 16.25 6.94
N MET A 152 -6.20 15.66 6.64
CA MET A 152 -7.12 15.14 7.67
C MET A 152 -6.49 13.98 8.45
N ALA A 153 -5.85 13.03 7.77
CA ALA A 153 -5.16 11.92 8.40
C ALA A 153 -4.00 12.43 9.28
N GLU A 154 -3.21 13.39 8.78
CA GLU A 154 -2.12 14.00 9.54
C GLU A 154 -2.61 14.70 10.81
N ALA A 155 -3.70 15.46 10.73
CA ALA A 155 -4.30 16.11 11.89
C ALA A 155 -4.80 15.09 12.93
N ALA A 156 -5.13 13.88 12.50
CA ALA A 156 -5.49 12.76 13.39
C ALA A 156 -4.26 11.92 13.84
N GLY A 157 -3.04 12.29 13.47
CA GLY A 157 -1.82 11.55 13.80
C GLY A 157 -1.65 10.25 13.01
N MET A 158 -2.32 10.10 11.86
CA MET A 158 -2.33 8.88 11.06
C MET A 158 -1.46 9.01 9.82
N PRO A 159 -0.67 7.98 9.47
CA PRO A 159 0.02 7.92 8.19
C PRO A 159 -0.95 7.63 7.05
N VAL A 160 -0.52 7.95 5.83
CA VAL A 160 -1.22 7.56 4.62
C VAL A 160 -0.32 6.74 3.70
N TRP A 161 -0.96 5.91 2.94
CA TRP A 161 -0.45 5.20 1.81
C TRP A 161 -1.06 5.82 0.55
N LEU A 162 -0.23 6.38 -0.32
CA LEU A 162 -0.71 7.03 -1.54
C LEU A 162 -0.72 6.06 -2.71
N GLN A 163 -1.89 5.76 -3.23
CA GLN A 163 -2.06 4.87 -4.37
C GLN A 163 -1.86 5.59 -5.72
N VAL A 164 -0.94 6.50 -5.79
CA VAL A 164 -0.67 7.31 -7.00
C VAL A 164 0.66 6.98 -7.64
N VAL A 165 1.59 6.38 -6.89
CA VAL A 165 2.91 6.00 -7.38
C VAL A 165 2.87 4.60 -7.97
N GLY A 166 3.35 4.44 -9.20
CA GLY A 166 3.52 3.11 -9.82
C GLY A 166 2.30 2.47 -10.46
N LEU A 167 1.09 2.99 -10.25
CA LEU A 167 -0.13 2.45 -10.89
C LEU A 167 -0.33 2.95 -12.32
N GLY A 168 0.15 4.16 -12.63
CA GLY A 168 0.08 4.76 -13.96
C GLY A 168 1.24 4.34 -14.87
N LEU A 169 1.13 4.68 -16.17
CA LEU A 169 2.30 4.74 -17.05
C LEU A 169 3.26 5.82 -16.54
N GLY A 170 4.52 5.81 -16.98
CA GLY A 170 5.59 6.63 -16.45
C GLY A 170 5.28 8.10 -16.20
N VAL A 171 4.52 8.76 -17.08
CA VAL A 171 4.08 10.15 -16.89
C VAL A 171 3.17 10.29 -15.66
N SER A 172 2.22 9.37 -15.48
CA SER A 172 1.37 9.32 -14.28
C SER A 172 2.17 8.96 -13.03
N GLY A 173 3.18 8.09 -13.17
CA GLY A 173 4.13 7.76 -12.11
C GLY A 173 4.94 8.97 -11.66
N ALA A 174 5.46 9.77 -12.60
CA ALA A 174 6.16 11.02 -12.31
C ALA A 174 5.28 12.02 -11.55
N TYR A 175 4.06 12.22 -12.03
CA TYR A 175 3.07 13.05 -11.36
C TYR A 175 2.79 12.56 -9.93
N GLY A 176 2.51 11.27 -9.76
CA GLY A 176 2.25 10.65 -8.45
C GLY A 176 3.44 10.79 -7.50
N THR A 177 4.67 10.65 -8.00
CA THR A 177 5.90 10.83 -7.24
C THR A 177 6.02 12.26 -6.71
N HIS A 178 5.70 13.29 -7.53
CA HIS A 178 5.66 14.68 -7.07
C HIS A 178 4.55 14.93 -6.02
N VAL A 179 3.37 14.32 -6.19
CA VAL A 179 2.29 14.42 -5.19
C VAL A 179 2.74 13.79 -3.88
N HIS A 180 3.34 12.61 -3.93
CA HIS A 180 3.87 11.94 -2.74
C HIS A 180 4.93 12.81 -2.04
N ALA A 181 5.84 13.41 -2.80
CA ALA A 181 6.94 14.20 -2.28
C ALA A 181 6.51 15.42 -1.43
N VAL A 182 5.27 15.89 -1.57
CA VAL A 182 4.73 17.02 -0.79
C VAL A 182 3.78 16.58 0.34
N VAL A 183 3.55 15.28 0.53
CA VAL A 183 2.71 14.73 1.59
C VAL A 183 3.61 14.15 2.69
N ARG A 184 3.72 14.87 3.80
CA ARG A 184 4.66 14.55 4.89
C ARG A 184 4.36 13.22 5.58
N ASN A 185 3.10 12.91 5.81
CA ASN A 185 2.65 11.68 6.46
C ASN A 185 2.45 10.50 5.50
N ALA A 186 2.88 10.60 4.22
CA ALA A 186 2.91 9.50 3.27
C ALA A 186 4.14 8.61 3.53
N THR A 187 4.10 7.88 4.64
CA THR A 187 5.22 7.06 5.12
C THR A 187 5.08 5.59 4.79
N ILE A 188 3.90 5.17 4.33
CA ILE A 188 3.65 3.79 3.93
C ILE A 188 4.05 3.61 2.46
N PRO A 189 4.87 2.58 2.13
CA PRO A 189 5.33 2.36 0.75
C PRO A 189 4.18 2.18 -0.23
N SER A 190 4.18 2.96 -1.32
CA SER A 190 3.20 2.85 -2.40
C SER A 190 3.47 1.63 -3.28
N ASP A 191 2.42 1.00 -3.79
CA ASP A 191 2.56 -0.14 -4.71
C ASP A 191 3.26 0.25 -6.00
N VAL A 192 4.14 -0.60 -6.50
CA VAL A 192 4.72 -0.48 -7.82
C VAL A 192 4.36 -1.67 -8.71
N LEU A 193 4.07 -1.36 -9.97
CA LEU A 193 3.60 -2.31 -10.98
C LEU A 193 4.44 -2.25 -12.26
N HIS A 194 5.62 -1.62 -12.22
CA HIS A 194 6.48 -1.43 -13.40
C HIS A 194 6.81 -2.75 -14.09
N PHE A 195 7.04 -3.82 -13.33
CA PHE A 195 7.35 -5.16 -13.84
C PHE A 195 6.17 -5.86 -14.53
N THR A 196 4.95 -5.31 -14.45
CA THR A 196 3.77 -5.83 -15.17
C THR A 196 3.62 -5.22 -16.57
N ARG A 197 4.55 -4.40 -17.02
CA ARG A 197 4.49 -3.64 -18.27
C ARG A 197 5.76 -3.80 -19.08
N GLU A 198 5.61 -3.87 -20.39
CA GLU A 198 6.72 -3.93 -21.33
C GLU A 198 7.35 -2.55 -21.58
N ASN A 199 6.54 -1.47 -21.48
CA ASN A 199 6.99 -0.10 -21.71
C ASN A 199 6.29 0.85 -20.73
N ASP A 200 7.02 1.84 -20.22
CA ASP A 200 6.52 2.86 -19.30
C ASP A 200 6.42 4.26 -19.96
N LEU A 201 6.72 4.38 -21.25
CA LEU A 201 6.70 5.61 -22.05
C LEU A 201 7.74 6.67 -21.65
N ILE A 202 8.63 6.39 -20.74
CA ILE A 202 9.68 7.32 -20.26
C ILE A 202 11.06 6.65 -20.14
N GLY A 203 11.28 5.53 -20.84
CA GLY A 203 12.57 4.84 -20.88
C GLY A 203 13.10 4.36 -19.52
N GLY A 204 12.21 4.00 -18.58
CA GLY A 204 12.60 3.50 -17.25
C GLY A 204 13.12 4.57 -16.28
N ALA A 205 12.85 5.86 -16.54
CA ALA A 205 13.38 6.96 -15.71
C ALA A 205 12.98 6.90 -14.22
N LEU A 206 11.88 6.21 -13.90
CA LEU A 206 11.34 6.09 -12.54
C LEU A 206 11.39 4.65 -11.99
N LEU A 207 12.32 3.83 -12.46
CA LEU A 207 12.50 2.48 -11.92
C LEU A 207 12.89 2.54 -10.44
N PRO A 208 12.21 1.78 -9.57
CA PRO A 208 12.54 1.71 -8.16
C PRO A 208 13.95 1.17 -7.90
N ARG A 209 14.61 1.71 -6.89
CA ARG A 209 15.91 1.25 -6.40
C ARG A 209 15.86 1.15 -4.89
N ASP A 210 16.22 0.00 -4.35
CA ASP A 210 16.24 -0.26 -2.90
C ASP A 210 14.93 0.13 -2.18
N GLY A 211 13.77 -0.08 -2.82
CA GLY A 211 12.46 0.26 -2.29
C GLY A 211 12.09 1.74 -2.34
N PHE A 212 12.75 2.54 -3.19
CA PHE A 212 12.47 3.96 -3.38
C PHE A 212 12.42 4.35 -4.85
N VAL A 213 11.67 5.40 -5.16
CA VAL A 213 11.70 6.12 -6.44
C VAL A 213 12.20 7.54 -6.18
N GLU A 214 13.24 7.95 -6.90
CA GLU A 214 13.78 9.32 -6.82
C GLU A 214 12.75 10.32 -7.36
N VAL A 215 12.61 11.46 -6.69
CA VAL A 215 11.72 12.55 -7.16
C VAL A 215 12.45 13.32 -8.26
N PRO A 216 11.94 13.34 -9.52
CA PRO A 216 12.61 14.04 -10.61
C PRO A 216 12.78 15.54 -10.32
N GLU A 217 13.92 16.12 -10.75
CA GLU A 217 14.26 17.53 -10.51
C GLU A 217 14.31 18.38 -11.80
N ALA A 218 14.25 17.75 -12.97
CA ALA A 218 14.22 18.47 -14.24
C ALA A 218 12.88 19.25 -14.42
N PRO A 219 12.83 20.28 -15.29
CA PRO A 219 11.62 21.07 -15.52
C PRO A 219 10.38 20.23 -15.87
N GLY A 220 9.20 20.71 -15.51
CA GLY A 220 7.92 20.01 -15.71
C GLY A 220 7.77 18.85 -14.71
N LEU A 221 7.47 17.66 -15.20
CA LEU A 221 7.43 16.43 -14.39
C LEU A 221 8.81 15.77 -14.26
N GLY A 222 9.83 16.35 -14.90
CA GLY A 222 11.20 15.85 -14.84
C GLY A 222 11.45 14.55 -15.60
N VAL A 223 10.55 14.20 -16.53
CA VAL A 223 10.65 13.03 -17.40
C VAL A 223 10.34 13.45 -18.84
N GLU A 224 10.92 12.75 -19.79
CA GLU A 224 10.68 12.93 -21.22
C GLU A 224 9.95 11.70 -21.78
N LEU A 225 9.12 11.90 -22.80
CA LEU A 225 8.46 10.79 -23.47
C LEU A 225 9.48 10.04 -24.36
N ASP A 226 9.47 8.73 -24.21
CA ASP A 226 10.13 7.84 -25.16
C ASP A 226 9.20 7.67 -26.38
N MET A 227 9.68 8.12 -27.53
CA MET A 227 8.90 8.16 -28.78
C MET A 227 9.28 7.02 -29.74
N GLU A 228 10.11 6.06 -29.33
CA GLU A 228 10.54 4.91 -30.15
C GLU A 228 9.65 3.70 -30.04
#